data_e0f747bc004cdca5863ecde53f70b392
#
_entry.id   e0f747bc004cdca5863ecde53f70b392
#
_cell.length_a   1.000
_cell.length_b   1.000
_cell.length_c   1.000
_cell.angle_alpha   90.00
_cell.angle_beta   90.00
_cell.angle_gamma   90.00
#
_symmetry.space_group_name_H-M   'P 1'
#
loop_
_entity.id
_entity.type
_entity.pdbx_description
1 polymer ?
#
loop_
_entity_poly.entity_id
_entity_poly.type
_entity_poly.pdbx_seq_one_letter_code
_entity_poly.pdbx_strand_id
1 'polypeptide(L)'
;MSAKQPRLPLLGEITAPDGARLTVRVRARDDDAGAPVIVLLPAMGTPARNYLPLVRALHRRGMTVVTTDLRGQGESVPVPARGVRFGYRDIVEHDIGAVLDLVDTAYPTAPRLLLGHSLGGQLGLVHCGLFQPAGLDGVVLVASGSAWYRTLGRDGARWLVRSQLSALGAGILGYWPGERFGFGGRETARLMRDWARQMRTGRYTVPGARVDYERALRAVTLPVLAVDVENDTMAPPTAVDHLCAKMPAARVERLHYACADAGGRPLDHFRWIRHHGGLVERIGAWAERVVLASDRAA
;
A
#
# COMPACT_ATOMS: atom_id res chain seq x y z
N MET A 1 6.79 -1.52 31.09
CA MET A 1 6.36 -2.69 30.30
C MET A 1 5.21 -2.25 29.39
N SER A 2 5.46 -2.07 28.10
CA SER A 2 4.41 -1.71 27.14
C SER A 2 3.51 -2.93 26.95
N ALA A 3 2.23 -2.82 27.30
CA ALA A 3 1.25 -3.87 27.07
C ALA A 3 1.25 -4.21 25.56
N LYS A 4 1.52 -5.47 25.21
CA LYS A 4 1.42 -5.94 23.83
C LYS A 4 0.01 -5.61 23.35
N GLN A 5 -0.11 -4.74 22.36
CA GLN A 5 -1.42 -4.47 21.76
C GLN A 5 -2.02 -5.80 21.24
N PRO A 6 -3.30 -6.06 21.54
CA PRO A 6 -3.95 -7.29 21.10
C PRO A 6 -3.89 -7.37 19.57
N ARG A 7 -3.52 -8.55 19.08
CA ARG A 7 -3.52 -8.83 17.63
C ARG A 7 -4.97 -8.88 17.15
N LEU A 8 -5.20 -8.48 15.90
CA LEU A 8 -6.49 -8.72 15.25
C LEU A 8 -6.71 -10.23 15.06
N PRO A 9 -7.98 -10.69 15.00
CA PRO A 9 -8.31 -12.05 14.63
C PRO A 9 -7.65 -12.47 13.31
N LEU A 10 -7.31 -13.75 13.20
CA LEU A 10 -6.79 -14.34 11.96
C LEU A 10 -7.96 -14.52 10.99
N LEU A 11 -7.81 -14.04 9.75
CA LEU A 11 -8.69 -14.39 8.63
C LEU A 11 -8.19 -15.66 7.94
N GLY A 12 -6.89 -15.75 7.71
CA GLY A 12 -6.24 -16.90 7.10
C GLY A 12 -4.74 -16.73 6.93
N GLU A 13 -4.09 -17.82 6.52
CA GLU A 13 -2.69 -17.81 6.10
C GLU A 13 -2.62 -18.23 4.63
N ILE A 14 -1.81 -17.51 3.86
CA ILE A 14 -1.61 -17.74 2.43
C ILE A 14 -0.20 -18.26 2.23
N THR A 15 -0.05 -19.29 1.40
CA THR A 15 1.25 -19.74 0.91
C THR A 15 1.35 -19.41 -0.56
N ALA A 16 2.27 -18.52 -0.90
CA ALA A 16 2.56 -18.16 -2.29
C ALA A 16 3.27 -19.31 -3.04
N PRO A 17 3.25 -19.33 -4.38
CA PRO A 17 3.85 -20.42 -5.18
C PRO A 17 5.34 -20.69 -4.91
N ASP A 18 6.06 -19.69 -4.40
CA ASP A 18 7.49 -19.80 -4.05
C ASP A 18 7.72 -20.15 -2.56
N GLY A 19 6.65 -20.51 -1.83
CA GLY A 19 6.70 -20.93 -0.44
C GLY A 19 6.69 -19.77 0.58
N ALA A 20 6.58 -18.53 0.15
CA ALA A 20 6.40 -17.42 1.07
C ALA A 20 5.02 -17.51 1.74
N ARG A 21 4.95 -17.14 3.01
CA ARG A 21 3.69 -17.16 3.78
C ARG A 21 3.30 -15.78 4.23
N LEU A 22 2.03 -15.44 4.05
CA LEU A 22 1.42 -14.18 4.45
C LEU A 22 0.34 -14.46 5.48
N THR A 23 0.37 -13.73 6.58
CA THR A 23 -0.67 -13.78 7.61
C THR A 23 -1.67 -12.67 7.35
N VAL A 24 -2.93 -13.04 7.13
CA VAL A 24 -4.02 -12.10 6.89
C VAL A 24 -4.90 -12.01 8.12
N ARG A 25 -5.12 -10.80 8.60
CA ARG A 25 -5.91 -10.53 9.81
C ARG A 25 -7.08 -9.64 9.50
N VAL A 26 -8.13 -9.72 10.31
CA VAL A 26 -9.36 -8.98 10.07
C VAL A 26 -9.89 -8.31 11.34
N ARG A 27 -10.48 -7.15 11.14
CA ARG A 27 -11.43 -6.53 12.05
C ARG A 27 -12.79 -6.54 11.36
N ALA A 28 -13.52 -7.63 11.53
CA ALA A 28 -14.83 -7.82 10.92
C ALA A 28 -15.91 -7.02 11.65
N ARG A 29 -16.99 -6.69 10.92
CA ARG A 29 -18.26 -6.29 11.49
C ARG A 29 -19.12 -7.53 11.69
N ASP A 30 -19.77 -7.58 12.85
CA ASP A 30 -20.54 -8.76 13.24
C ASP A 30 -21.97 -8.74 12.62
N ASP A 31 -22.46 -7.58 12.19
CA ASP A 31 -23.89 -7.32 11.96
C ASP A 31 -24.25 -7.02 10.50
N ASP A 32 -23.30 -7.00 9.55
CA ASP A 32 -23.58 -6.47 8.22
C ASP A 32 -22.80 -7.20 7.12
N ALA A 33 -23.48 -8.15 6.46
CA ALA A 33 -22.93 -8.87 5.31
C ALA A 33 -22.64 -7.97 4.08
N GLY A 34 -23.24 -6.77 4.04
CA GLY A 34 -23.04 -5.77 2.98
C GLY A 34 -22.04 -4.66 3.32
N ALA A 35 -21.43 -4.69 4.51
CA ALA A 35 -20.46 -3.68 4.89
C ALA A 35 -19.24 -3.70 3.96
N PRO A 36 -18.75 -2.53 3.46
CA PRO A 36 -17.57 -2.49 2.62
C PRO A 36 -16.35 -3.09 3.32
N VAL A 37 -15.59 -3.89 2.59
CA VAL A 37 -14.34 -4.49 3.04
C VAL A 37 -13.17 -3.66 2.52
N ILE A 38 -12.34 -3.15 3.42
CA ILE A 38 -11.08 -2.50 3.08
C ILE A 38 -9.93 -3.48 3.24
N VAL A 39 -9.19 -3.73 2.15
CA VAL A 39 -7.93 -4.47 2.18
C VAL A 39 -6.79 -3.47 2.30
N LEU A 40 -6.12 -3.45 3.45
CA LEU A 40 -5.04 -2.50 3.75
C LEU A 40 -3.68 -3.11 3.42
N LEU A 41 -2.96 -2.45 2.49
CA LEU A 41 -1.57 -2.76 2.13
C LEU A 41 -0.63 -1.70 2.75
N PRO A 42 0.29 -2.09 3.63
CA PRO A 42 1.16 -1.16 4.35
C PRO A 42 2.30 -0.60 3.50
N ALA A 43 2.96 0.45 4.01
CA ALA A 43 4.18 0.98 3.43
C ALA A 43 5.38 0.03 3.63
N MET A 44 6.42 0.21 2.81
CA MET A 44 7.71 -0.47 2.98
C MET A 44 8.25 -0.29 4.41
N GLY A 45 8.67 -1.38 5.02
CA GLY A 45 9.23 -1.38 6.37
C GLY A 45 8.25 -1.05 7.50
N THR A 46 6.95 -1.04 7.21
CA THR A 46 5.91 -0.66 8.18
C THR A 46 4.96 -1.83 8.42
N PRO A 47 5.15 -2.62 9.49
CA PRO A 47 4.25 -3.73 9.79
C PRO A 47 2.79 -3.30 9.96
N ALA A 48 1.86 -4.15 9.51
CA ALA A 48 0.42 -3.90 9.53
C ALA A 48 -0.12 -3.56 10.94
N ARG A 49 0.49 -4.09 11.99
CA ARG A 49 0.15 -3.73 13.38
C ARG A 49 0.25 -2.23 13.68
N ASN A 50 1.07 -1.49 12.95
CA ASN A 50 1.22 -0.05 13.14
C ASN A 50 -0.04 0.73 12.70
N TYR A 51 -0.87 0.12 11.86
CA TYR A 51 -2.13 0.70 11.37
C TYR A 51 -3.33 0.40 12.28
N LEU A 52 -3.16 -0.28 13.42
CA LEU A 52 -4.27 -0.59 14.34
C LEU A 52 -5.14 0.63 14.74
N PRO A 53 -4.60 1.84 14.96
CA PRO A 53 -5.43 3.02 15.20
C PRO A 53 -6.35 3.32 14.01
N LEU A 54 -5.83 3.30 12.79
CA LEU A 54 -6.59 3.51 11.55
C LEU A 54 -7.63 2.40 11.34
N VAL A 55 -7.25 1.13 11.53
CA VAL A 55 -8.14 -0.04 11.42
C VAL A 55 -9.34 0.12 12.34
N ARG A 56 -9.12 0.52 13.60
CA ARG A 56 -10.21 0.75 14.56
C ARG A 56 -11.12 1.91 14.14
N ALA A 57 -10.57 2.95 13.52
CA ALA A 57 -11.34 4.10 13.09
C ALA A 57 -12.20 3.75 11.86
N LEU A 58 -11.64 3.07 10.86
CA LEU A 58 -12.38 2.58 9.70
C LEU A 58 -13.50 1.62 10.11
N HIS A 59 -13.21 0.72 11.07
CA HIS A 59 -14.20 -0.20 11.60
C HIS A 59 -15.36 0.56 12.31
N ARG A 60 -15.06 1.58 13.13
CA ARG A 60 -16.12 2.42 13.75
C ARG A 60 -16.92 3.20 12.69
N ARG A 61 -16.32 3.50 11.54
CA ARG A 61 -17.00 4.14 10.40
C ARG A 61 -17.88 3.17 9.60
N GLY A 62 -17.96 1.91 10.01
CA GLY A 62 -18.86 0.93 9.40
C GLY A 62 -18.21 -0.03 8.41
N MET A 63 -16.88 -0.16 8.40
CA MET A 63 -16.17 -0.99 7.44
C MET A 63 -15.56 -2.22 8.10
N THR A 64 -15.57 -3.35 7.40
CA THR A 64 -14.68 -4.46 7.72
C THR A 64 -13.28 -4.12 7.22
N VAL A 65 -12.25 -4.36 8.03
CA VAL A 65 -10.86 -4.05 7.62
C VAL A 65 -10.00 -5.30 7.69
N VAL A 66 -9.48 -5.68 6.55
CA VAL A 66 -8.50 -6.76 6.38
C VAL A 66 -7.11 -6.16 6.28
N THR A 67 -6.14 -6.74 6.96
CA THR A 67 -4.75 -6.31 6.96
C THR A 67 -3.82 -7.46 6.70
N THR A 68 -2.76 -7.23 5.94
CA THR A 68 -1.63 -8.15 5.80
C THR A 68 -0.33 -7.37 5.86
N ASP A 69 0.74 -8.00 6.30
CA ASP A 69 2.08 -7.45 6.14
C ASP A 69 2.56 -7.71 4.71
N LEU A 70 3.26 -6.75 4.11
CA LEU A 70 4.00 -7.04 2.88
C LEU A 70 5.01 -8.16 3.14
N ARG A 71 5.33 -8.92 2.09
CA ARG A 71 6.28 -10.03 2.18
C ARG A 71 7.56 -9.64 2.93
N GLY A 72 7.95 -10.45 3.89
CA GLY A 72 9.16 -10.24 4.70
C GLY A 72 9.05 -9.24 5.84
N GLN A 73 7.87 -8.68 6.04
CA GLN A 73 7.60 -7.74 7.13
C GLN A 73 6.64 -8.35 8.16
N GLY A 74 6.70 -7.85 9.39
CA GLY A 74 5.76 -8.21 10.45
C GLY A 74 5.66 -9.72 10.69
N GLU A 75 4.52 -10.31 10.34
CA GLU A 75 4.25 -11.75 10.47
C GLU A 75 4.45 -12.51 9.14
N SER A 76 4.70 -11.81 8.03
CA SER A 76 4.93 -12.43 6.71
C SER A 76 6.38 -12.91 6.56
N VAL A 77 6.55 -14.11 6.03
CA VAL A 77 7.87 -14.74 5.83
C VAL A 77 8.09 -15.07 4.35
N PRO A 78 9.36 -15.21 3.91
CA PRO A 78 10.60 -15.25 4.68
C PRO A 78 11.09 -13.87 5.11
N VAL A 79 11.65 -13.78 6.31
CA VAL A 79 12.30 -12.55 6.77
C VAL A 79 13.53 -12.25 5.91
N PRO A 80 13.71 -11.02 5.41
CA PRO A 80 14.85 -10.67 4.57
C PRO A 80 16.18 -10.98 5.24
N ALA A 81 17.02 -11.76 4.55
CA ALA A 81 18.33 -12.21 5.00
C ALA A 81 19.21 -12.46 3.76
N ARG A 82 20.51 -12.75 3.99
CA ARG A 82 21.39 -13.18 2.92
C ARG A 82 20.83 -14.47 2.26
N GLY A 83 20.69 -14.44 0.94
CA GLY A 83 20.13 -15.56 0.16
C GLY A 83 18.62 -15.49 -0.06
N VAL A 84 17.87 -14.74 0.74
CA VAL A 84 16.44 -14.50 0.51
C VAL A 84 16.24 -13.52 -0.65
N ARG A 85 15.41 -13.89 -1.62
CA ARG A 85 15.22 -13.13 -2.86
C ARG A 85 13.75 -12.95 -3.18
N PHE A 86 13.25 -11.75 -3.02
CA PHE A 86 11.96 -11.29 -3.55
C PHE A 86 12.04 -9.78 -3.81
N GLY A 87 11.14 -9.26 -4.62
CA GLY A 87 11.06 -7.85 -4.96
C GLY A 87 9.64 -7.45 -5.36
N TYR A 88 9.50 -6.40 -6.14
CA TYR A 88 8.19 -5.89 -6.58
C TYR A 88 7.37 -6.94 -7.31
N ARG A 89 8.04 -7.75 -8.17
CA ARG A 89 7.36 -8.77 -8.95
C ARG A 89 6.62 -9.78 -8.06
N ASP A 90 7.30 -10.29 -7.05
CA ASP A 90 6.75 -11.35 -6.20
C ASP A 90 5.53 -10.83 -5.41
N ILE A 91 5.59 -9.57 -4.95
CA ILE A 91 4.47 -8.91 -4.25
C ILE A 91 3.30 -8.66 -5.21
N VAL A 92 3.58 -8.12 -6.40
CA VAL A 92 2.55 -7.74 -7.38
C VAL A 92 1.91 -8.96 -8.03
N GLU A 93 2.70 -9.94 -8.47
CA GLU A 93 2.21 -11.05 -9.29
C GLU A 93 1.66 -12.23 -8.45
N HIS A 94 2.01 -12.30 -7.15
CA HIS A 94 1.63 -13.43 -6.30
C HIS A 94 0.90 -13.01 -5.02
N ASP A 95 1.47 -12.09 -4.23
CA ASP A 95 0.98 -11.85 -2.88
C ASP A 95 -0.36 -11.12 -2.85
N ILE A 96 -0.46 -10.02 -3.60
CA ILE A 96 -1.65 -9.15 -3.56
C ILE A 96 -2.87 -9.92 -4.09
N GLY A 97 -2.72 -10.66 -5.19
CA GLY A 97 -3.80 -11.48 -5.74
C GLY A 97 -4.29 -12.52 -4.73
N ALA A 98 -3.38 -13.26 -4.12
CA ALA A 98 -3.74 -14.27 -3.13
C ALA A 98 -4.45 -13.69 -1.88
N VAL A 99 -4.10 -12.47 -1.47
CA VAL A 99 -4.82 -11.76 -0.40
C VAL A 99 -6.23 -11.38 -0.86
N LEU A 100 -6.39 -10.86 -2.07
CA LEU A 100 -7.70 -10.51 -2.63
C LEU A 100 -8.59 -11.74 -2.81
N ASP A 101 -8.05 -12.86 -3.27
CA ASP A 101 -8.77 -14.13 -3.43
C ASP A 101 -9.28 -14.68 -2.09
N LEU A 102 -8.47 -14.58 -1.02
CA LEU A 102 -8.90 -14.94 0.32
C LEU A 102 -10.03 -14.04 0.81
N VAL A 103 -9.95 -12.74 0.55
CA VAL A 103 -10.99 -11.78 0.92
C VAL A 103 -12.27 -12.02 0.12
N ASP A 104 -12.15 -12.33 -1.18
CA ASP A 104 -13.27 -12.67 -2.06
C ASP A 104 -14.02 -13.91 -1.54
N THR A 105 -13.27 -14.93 -1.14
CA THR A 105 -13.83 -16.14 -0.55
C THR A 105 -14.54 -15.89 0.79
N ALA A 106 -13.97 -15.02 1.63
CA ALA A 106 -14.53 -14.73 2.95
C ALA A 106 -15.72 -13.76 2.92
N TYR A 107 -15.78 -12.87 1.91
CA TYR A 107 -16.77 -11.81 1.76
C TYR A 107 -17.26 -11.70 0.31
N PRO A 108 -17.92 -12.73 -0.25
CA PRO A 108 -18.21 -12.82 -1.68
C PRO A 108 -19.18 -11.77 -2.21
N THR A 109 -20.05 -11.23 -1.35
CA THR A 109 -21.06 -10.24 -1.71
C THR A 109 -20.75 -8.82 -1.24
N ALA A 110 -19.72 -8.64 -0.44
CA ALA A 110 -19.38 -7.34 0.11
C ALA A 110 -18.63 -6.48 -0.91
N PRO A 111 -18.92 -5.18 -1.00
CA PRO A 111 -18.09 -4.24 -1.77
C PRO A 111 -16.65 -4.22 -1.24
N ARG A 112 -15.67 -4.21 -2.13
CA ARG A 112 -14.25 -4.30 -1.75
C ARG A 112 -13.44 -3.11 -2.24
N LEU A 113 -12.66 -2.57 -1.35
CA LEU A 113 -11.77 -1.44 -1.63
C LEU A 113 -10.34 -1.80 -1.21
N LEU A 114 -9.37 -1.43 -2.04
CA LEU A 114 -7.96 -1.51 -1.68
C LEU A 114 -7.52 -0.18 -1.06
N LEU A 115 -6.98 -0.19 0.15
CA LEU A 115 -6.32 0.97 0.75
C LEU A 115 -4.82 0.71 0.82
N GLY A 116 -4.04 1.44 0.03
CA GLY A 116 -2.60 1.32 0.00
C GLY A 116 -1.89 2.54 0.55
N HIS A 117 -0.94 2.32 1.44
CA HIS A 117 -0.02 3.36 1.91
C HIS A 117 1.32 3.24 1.20
N SER A 118 1.82 4.34 0.63
CA SER A 118 3.16 4.42 0.04
C SER A 118 3.41 3.28 -0.95
N LEU A 119 4.42 2.43 -0.72
CA LEU A 119 4.74 1.28 -1.57
C LEU A 119 3.56 0.31 -1.72
N GLY A 120 2.79 0.05 -0.65
CA GLY A 120 1.62 -0.81 -0.72
C GLY A 120 0.57 -0.31 -1.71
N GLY A 121 0.34 1.01 -1.76
CA GLY A 121 -0.55 1.61 -2.75
C GLY A 121 0.00 1.56 -4.17
N GLN A 122 1.29 1.82 -4.34
CA GLN A 122 1.95 1.75 -5.64
C GLN A 122 1.87 0.35 -6.25
N LEU A 123 2.24 -0.68 -5.48
CA LEU A 123 2.22 -2.07 -5.94
C LEU A 123 0.79 -2.60 -6.08
N GLY A 124 -0.13 -2.16 -5.22
CA GLY A 124 -1.56 -2.44 -5.35
C GLY A 124 -2.13 -1.94 -6.68
N LEU A 125 -1.80 -0.72 -7.09
CA LEU A 125 -2.21 -0.20 -8.40
C LEU A 125 -1.63 -0.98 -9.57
N VAL A 126 -0.34 -1.34 -9.51
CA VAL A 126 0.28 -2.17 -10.55
C VAL A 126 -0.45 -3.50 -10.66
N HIS A 127 -0.77 -4.14 -9.52
CA HIS A 127 -1.56 -5.37 -9.50
C HIS A 127 -2.94 -5.19 -10.13
N CYS A 128 -3.67 -4.13 -9.76
CA CYS A 128 -4.98 -3.83 -10.34
C CYS A 128 -4.91 -3.65 -11.87
N GLY A 129 -3.87 -3.00 -12.37
CA GLY A 129 -3.69 -2.81 -13.80
C GLY A 129 -3.30 -4.09 -14.56
N LEU A 130 -2.57 -5.02 -13.91
CA LEU A 130 -2.17 -6.29 -14.51
C LEU A 130 -3.31 -7.30 -14.55
N PHE A 131 -4.05 -7.43 -13.47
CA PHE A 131 -4.97 -8.55 -13.26
C PHE A 131 -6.44 -8.13 -13.29
N GLN A 132 -6.73 -6.82 -13.18
CA GLN A 132 -8.09 -6.29 -13.15
C GLN A 132 -9.01 -7.12 -12.24
N PRO A 133 -8.69 -7.23 -10.93
CA PRO A 133 -9.35 -8.17 -10.03
C PRO A 133 -10.85 -7.90 -10.00
N ALA A 134 -11.62 -8.95 -10.29
CA ALA A 134 -13.08 -8.87 -10.24
C ALA A 134 -13.56 -8.53 -8.82
N GLY A 135 -14.63 -7.76 -8.72
CA GLY A 135 -15.25 -7.40 -7.45
C GLY A 135 -14.44 -6.42 -6.58
N LEU A 136 -13.41 -5.77 -7.14
CA LEU A 136 -12.77 -4.62 -6.51
C LEU A 136 -13.42 -3.34 -7.04
N ASP A 137 -14.06 -2.58 -6.15
CA ASP A 137 -14.85 -1.39 -6.51
C ASP A 137 -14.02 -0.12 -6.61
N GLY A 138 -12.87 -0.06 -5.95
CA GLY A 138 -12.02 1.11 -6.01
C GLY A 138 -10.73 1.00 -5.19
N VAL A 139 -9.88 2.02 -5.35
CA VAL A 139 -8.57 2.08 -4.71
C VAL A 139 -8.40 3.41 -3.97
N VAL A 140 -8.00 3.34 -2.71
CA VAL A 140 -7.60 4.50 -1.90
C VAL A 140 -6.07 4.48 -1.75
N LEU A 141 -5.43 5.54 -2.19
CA LEU A 141 -3.99 5.75 -2.07
C LEU A 141 -3.73 6.83 -1.03
N VAL A 142 -3.00 6.52 0.03
CA VAL A 142 -2.61 7.54 1.01
C VAL A 142 -1.09 7.63 1.05
N ALA A 143 -0.58 8.84 0.89
CA ALA A 143 0.87 9.08 0.83
C ALA A 143 1.59 8.16 -0.17
N SER A 144 0.90 7.79 -1.26
CA SER A 144 1.38 6.90 -2.32
C SER A 144 1.72 7.73 -3.55
N GLY A 145 2.95 8.20 -3.62
CA GLY A 145 3.48 8.93 -4.77
C GLY A 145 4.42 8.06 -5.61
N SER A 146 4.69 8.48 -6.83
CA SER A 146 5.76 7.87 -7.61
C SER A 146 7.10 8.16 -6.94
N ALA A 147 7.87 7.11 -6.62
CA ALA A 147 9.19 7.26 -6.02
C ALA A 147 10.22 7.71 -7.09
N TRP A 148 9.99 8.88 -7.69
CA TRP A 148 10.89 9.49 -8.68
C TRP A 148 11.55 10.74 -8.10
N TYR A 149 12.88 10.78 -8.08
CA TYR A 149 13.61 11.87 -7.44
C TYR A 149 13.24 13.28 -7.96
N ARG A 150 12.83 13.38 -9.24
CA ARG A 150 12.43 14.66 -9.83
C ARG A 150 11.10 15.21 -9.31
N THR A 151 10.28 14.36 -8.70
CA THR A 151 8.99 14.76 -8.11
C THR A 151 9.10 15.11 -6.63
N LEU A 152 10.26 14.92 -6.00
CA LEU A 152 10.48 15.13 -4.57
C LEU A 152 11.05 16.52 -4.25
N GLY A 153 10.98 17.46 -5.20
CA GLY A 153 11.43 18.83 -5.02
C GLY A 153 12.91 18.92 -4.59
N ARG A 154 13.20 19.78 -3.62
CA ARG A 154 14.55 20.01 -3.09
C ARG A 154 15.19 18.77 -2.42
N ASP A 155 14.40 17.84 -1.95
CA ASP A 155 14.88 16.60 -1.32
C ASP A 155 15.20 15.49 -2.33
N GLY A 156 14.85 15.68 -3.61
CA GLY A 156 14.96 14.65 -4.64
C GLY A 156 16.38 14.11 -4.83
N ALA A 157 17.39 14.97 -4.91
CA ALA A 157 18.78 14.53 -5.04
C ALA A 157 19.25 13.71 -3.83
N ARG A 158 18.87 14.11 -2.62
CA ARG A 158 19.16 13.39 -1.37
C ARG A 158 18.51 12.00 -1.38
N TRP A 159 17.24 11.90 -1.78
CA TRP A 159 16.53 10.63 -1.87
C TRP A 159 17.10 9.74 -2.96
N LEU A 160 17.50 10.31 -4.11
CA LEU A 160 18.19 9.56 -5.15
C LEU A 160 19.47 8.91 -4.62
N VAL A 161 20.37 9.71 -4.03
CA VAL A 161 21.65 9.21 -3.48
C VAL A 161 21.38 8.14 -2.41
N ARG A 162 20.46 8.42 -1.47
CA ARG A 162 20.11 7.48 -0.40
C ARG A 162 19.60 6.15 -0.96
N SER A 163 18.76 6.17 -1.97
CA SER A 163 18.22 4.95 -2.59
C SER A 163 19.31 4.11 -3.27
N GLN A 164 20.23 4.76 -4.00
CA GLN A 164 21.31 4.04 -4.66
C GLN A 164 22.29 3.43 -3.64
N LEU A 165 22.65 4.17 -2.58
CA LEU A 165 23.52 3.67 -1.51
C LEU A 165 22.85 2.54 -0.72
N SER A 166 21.55 2.64 -0.44
CA SER A 166 20.81 1.56 0.23
C SER A 166 20.77 0.28 -0.61
N ALA A 167 20.55 0.41 -1.93
CA ALA A 167 20.56 -0.74 -2.84
C ALA A 167 21.96 -1.37 -2.97
N LEU A 168 23.01 -0.55 -3.01
CA LEU A 168 24.41 -1.02 -3.02
C LEU A 168 24.74 -1.76 -1.72
N GLY A 169 24.44 -1.15 -0.57
CA GLY A 169 24.63 -1.76 0.74
C GLY A 169 23.86 -3.08 0.90
N ALA A 170 22.61 -3.11 0.44
CA ALA A 170 21.81 -4.33 0.40
C ALA A 170 22.44 -5.41 -0.50
N GLY A 171 23.05 -5.01 -1.62
CA GLY A 171 23.77 -5.92 -2.52
C GLY A 171 24.98 -6.58 -1.86
N ILE A 172 25.74 -5.81 -1.08
CA ILE A 172 26.94 -6.29 -0.37
C ILE A 172 26.54 -7.19 0.82
N LEU A 173 25.58 -6.75 1.63
CA LEU A 173 25.15 -7.46 2.84
C LEU A 173 24.22 -8.65 2.53
N GLY A 174 23.58 -8.65 1.34
CA GLY A 174 22.57 -9.62 0.94
C GLY A 174 21.14 -9.21 1.34
N TYR A 175 20.98 -8.19 2.16
CA TYR A 175 19.72 -7.57 2.57
C TYR A 175 19.97 -6.13 3.09
N TRP A 176 18.93 -5.31 3.20
CA TRP A 176 18.97 -3.98 3.79
C TRP A 176 18.54 -4.02 5.26
N PRO A 177 19.41 -3.70 6.22
CA PRO A 177 19.06 -3.63 7.64
C PRO A 177 18.54 -2.22 8.00
N GLY A 178 17.44 -1.79 7.38
CA GLY A 178 16.96 -0.41 7.44
C GLY A 178 16.55 0.04 8.84
N GLU A 179 16.19 -0.87 9.74
CA GLU A 179 15.96 -0.57 11.14
C GLU A 179 17.17 0.08 11.84
N ARG A 180 18.40 -0.23 11.41
CA ARG A 180 19.64 0.39 11.91
C ARG A 180 19.90 1.78 11.33
N PHE A 181 19.29 2.08 10.19
CA PHE A 181 19.46 3.34 9.47
C PHE A 181 18.20 4.23 9.50
N GLY A 182 17.18 3.83 10.28
CA GLY A 182 15.92 4.57 10.44
C GLY A 182 15.10 4.70 9.14
N PHE A 183 15.27 3.77 8.19
CA PHE A 183 14.55 3.83 6.91
C PHE A 183 14.31 2.45 6.29
N GLY A 184 13.06 2.22 5.87
CA GLY A 184 12.67 1.10 5.00
C GLY A 184 12.55 -0.25 5.70
N GLY A 185 12.77 -0.34 7.01
CA GLY A 185 12.74 -1.62 7.71
C GLY A 185 13.82 -2.58 7.23
N ARG A 186 13.56 -3.88 7.33
CA ARG A 186 14.46 -4.93 6.83
C ARG A 186 13.94 -5.43 5.49
N GLU A 187 14.74 -5.25 4.43
CA GLU A 187 14.31 -5.53 3.06
C GLU A 187 15.31 -6.38 2.29
N THR A 188 14.85 -7.11 1.26
CA THR A 188 15.75 -7.87 0.40
C THR A 188 16.56 -6.95 -0.52
N ALA A 189 17.73 -7.43 -0.94
CA ALA A 189 18.55 -6.70 -1.91
C ALA A 189 17.83 -6.51 -3.27
N ARG A 190 16.90 -7.41 -3.63
CA ARG A 190 16.12 -7.29 -4.87
C ARG A 190 15.10 -6.17 -4.76
N LEU A 191 14.33 -6.11 -3.69
CA LEU A 191 13.34 -5.05 -3.44
C LEU A 191 14.02 -3.68 -3.40
N MET A 192 15.16 -3.57 -2.73
CA MET A 192 15.92 -2.32 -2.68
C MET A 192 16.44 -1.88 -4.05
N ARG A 193 16.83 -2.81 -4.91
CA ARG A 193 17.23 -2.50 -6.31
C ARG A 193 16.05 -2.06 -7.16
N ASP A 194 14.86 -2.66 -6.99
CA ASP A 194 13.65 -2.26 -7.71
C ASP A 194 13.26 -0.84 -7.30
N TRP A 195 13.25 -0.56 -6.00
CA TRP A 195 12.97 0.78 -5.47
C TRP A 195 14.00 1.83 -5.92
N ALA A 196 15.30 1.51 -5.87
CA ALA A 196 16.34 2.43 -6.33
C ALA A 196 16.27 2.71 -7.84
N ARG A 197 15.88 1.72 -8.65
CA ARG A 197 15.63 1.90 -10.09
C ARG A 197 14.44 2.82 -10.31
N GLN A 198 13.33 2.60 -9.59
CA GLN A 198 12.15 3.47 -9.66
C GLN A 198 12.50 4.90 -9.24
N MET A 199 13.25 5.08 -8.15
CA MET A 199 13.72 6.38 -7.68
C MET A 199 14.51 7.13 -8.76
N ARG A 200 15.35 6.45 -9.50
CA ARG A 200 16.16 7.03 -10.57
C ARG A 200 15.38 7.32 -11.84
N THR A 201 14.46 6.44 -12.22
CA THR A 201 13.82 6.47 -13.55
C THR A 201 12.37 6.98 -13.54
N GLY A 202 11.71 6.98 -12.39
CA GLY A 202 10.28 7.24 -12.27
C GLY A 202 9.39 6.13 -12.84
N ARG A 203 9.96 4.97 -13.20
CA ARG A 203 9.28 3.89 -13.90
C ARG A 203 9.26 2.60 -13.09
N TYR A 204 8.18 1.86 -13.21
CA TYR A 204 8.02 0.52 -12.63
C TYR A 204 8.59 -0.55 -13.58
N THR A 205 9.91 -0.51 -13.79
CA THR A 205 10.62 -1.48 -14.61
C THR A 205 11.23 -2.55 -13.70
N VAL A 206 10.70 -3.77 -13.76
CA VAL A 206 11.13 -4.88 -12.89
C VAL A 206 11.85 -5.92 -13.74
N PRO A 207 13.12 -6.26 -13.45
CA PRO A 207 13.85 -7.28 -14.19
C PRO A 207 13.18 -8.65 -14.06
N GLY A 208 12.99 -9.30 -15.20
CA GLY A 208 12.36 -10.62 -15.27
C GLY A 208 10.82 -10.59 -15.16
N ALA A 209 10.19 -9.42 -15.07
CA ALA A 209 8.75 -9.31 -15.29
C ALA A 209 8.42 -9.66 -16.74
N ARG A 210 7.38 -10.48 -16.94
CA ARG A 210 6.91 -10.86 -18.29
C ARG A 210 6.01 -9.79 -18.90
N VAL A 211 5.57 -8.83 -18.09
CA VAL A 211 4.61 -7.79 -18.45
C VAL A 211 5.19 -6.42 -18.13
N ASP A 212 4.87 -5.43 -18.96
CA ASP A 212 5.24 -4.02 -18.73
C ASP A 212 4.31 -3.40 -17.69
N TYR A 213 4.83 -3.12 -16.48
CA TYR A 213 4.07 -2.51 -15.38
C TYR A 213 3.65 -1.06 -15.65
N GLU A 214 4.37 -0.34 -16.49
CA GLU A 214 3.93 0.99 -16.94
C GLU A 214 2.68 0.88 -17.85
N ARG A 215 2.64 -0.15 -18.70
CA ARG A 215 1.45 -0.44 -19.49
C ARG A 215 0.28 -0.90 -18.62
N ALA A 216 0.55 -1.71 -17.59
CA ALA A 216 -0.46 -2.14 -16.64
C ALA A 216 -1.13 -0.96 -15.93
N LEU A 217 -0.35 0.00 -15.44
CA LEU A 217 -0.90 1.21 -14.82
C LEU A 217 -1.85 1.97 -15.75
N ARG A 218 -1.56 2.04 -17.06
CA ARG A 218 -2.46 2.69 -18.03
C ARG A 218 -3.80 1.96 -18.20
N ALA A 219 -3.86 0.69 -17.86
CA ALA A 219 -5.06 -0.13 -17.96
C ALA A 219 -5.96 -0.06 -16.71
N VAL A 220 -5.55 0.64 -15.66
CA VAL A 220 -6.38 0.84 -14.47
C VAL A 220 -7.59 1.70 -14.82
N THR A 221 -8.79 1.15 -14.67
CA THR A 221 -10.08 1.84 -14.90
C THR A 221 -10.86 2.08 -13.62
N LEU A 222 -10.44 1.48 -12.52
CA LEU A 222 -11.09 1.61 -11.21
C LEU A 222 -11.14 3.08 -10.75
N PRO A 223 -12.18 3.46 -9.99
CA PRO A 223 -12.17 4.71 -9.23
C PRO A 223 -10.99 4.74 -8.26
N VAL A 224 -10.30 5.87 -8.19
CA VAL A 224 -9.13 6.05 -7.32
C VAL A 224 -9.29 7.31 -6.49
N LEU A 225 -9.22 7.20 -5.16
CA LEU A 225 -9.01 8.34 -4.26
C LEU A 225 -7.52 8.45 -3.95
N ALA A 226 -6.86 9.49 -4.45
CA ALA A 226 -5.44 9.70 -4.25
C ALA A 226 -5.19 10.86 -3.27
N VAL A 227 -4.71 10.51 -2.09
CA VAL A 227 -4.50 11.42 -0.96
C VAL A 227 -3.02 11.74 -0.80
N ASP A 228 -2.67 13.00 -0.93
CA ASP A 228 -1.41 13.53 -0.45
C ASP A 228 -1.56 14.09 0.97
N VAL A 229 -0.50 14.01 1.75
CA VAL A 229 -0.48 14.38 3.16
C VAL A 229 0.41 15.60 3.36
N GLU A 230 -0.08 16.59 4.10
CA GLU A 230 0.69 17.79 4.40
C GLU A 230 2.01 17.44 5.11
N ASN A 231 3.09 18.14 4.73
CA ASN A 231 4.46 17.91 5.20
C ASN A 231 5.08 16.55 4.84
N ASP A 232 4.45 15.78 3.95
CA ASP A 232 5.05 14.55 3.43
C ASP A 232 6.13 14.85 2.39
N THR A 233 7.40 14.66 2.76
CA THR A 233 8.55 14.86 1.86
C THR A 233 8.90 13.60 1.05
N MET A 234 8.29 12.46 1.35
CA MET A 234 8.50 11.20 0.64
C MET A 234 7.48 10.97 -0.48
N ALA A 235 6.28 11.51 -0.31
CA ALA A 235 5.22 11.48 -1.32
C ALA A 235 4.51 12.86 -1.38
N PRO A 236 5.25 13.95 -1.74
CA PRO A 236 4.65 15.28 -1.88
C PRO A 236 3.58 15.27 -2.98
N PRO A 237 2.72 16.31 -3.07
CA PRO A 237 1.66 16.40 -4.08
C PRO A 237 2.14 16.09 -5.51
N THR A 238 3.31 16.62 -5.89
CA THR A 238 3.93 16.37 -7.20
C THR A 238 4.26 14.91 -7.48
N ALA A 239 4.62 14.14 -6.43
CA ALA A 239 4.88 12.70 -6.58
C ALA A 239 3.58 11.91 -6.71
N VAL A 240 2.54 12.31 -5.99
CA VAL A 240 1.20 11.72 -6.12
C VAL A 240 0.61 12.02 -7.48
N ASP A 241 0.71 13.26 -7.97
CA ASP A 241 0.26 13.67 -9.31
C ASP A 241 0.96 12.88 -10.42
N HIS A 242 2.28 12.66 -10.29
CA HIS A 242 3.03 11.85 -11.26
C HIS A 242 2.58 10.39 -11.27
N LEU A 243 2.19 9.82 -10.12
CA LEU A 243 1.59 8.47 -10.06
C LEU A 243 0.21 8.48 -10.73
N CYS A 244 -0.64 9.46 -10.43
CA CYS A 244 -1.97 9.60 -11.02
C CYS A 244 -1.90 9.75 -12.55
N ALA A 245 -0.94 10.50 -13.08
CA ALA A 245 -0.73 10.67 -14.51
C ALA A 245 -0.38 9.36 -15.26
N LYS A 246 0.03 8.31 -14.55
CA LYS A 246 0.27 6.98 -15.13
C LYS A 246 -1.00 6.18 -15.38
N MET A 247 -2.15 6.65 -14.86
CA MET A 247 -3.45 5.97 -14.92
C MET A 247 -4.49 6.80 -15.69
N PRO A 248 -4.29 7.08 -16.99
CA PRO A 248 -5.16 8.00 -17.73
C PRO A 248 -6.59 7.49 -17.91
N ALA A 249 -6.83 6.19 -17.73
CA ALA A 249 -8.16 5.58 -17.84
C ALA A 249 -8.91 5.53 -16.49
N ALA A 250 -8.25 5.78 -15.37
CA ALA A 250 -8.87 5.78 -14.05
C ALA A 250 -9.61 7.09 -13.76
N ARG A 251 -10.72 7.01 -13.02
CA ARG A 251 -11.37 8.19 -12.44
C ARG A 251 -10.69 8.54 -11.13
N VAL A 252 -9.74 9.49 -11.18
CA VAL A 252 -8.95 9.88 -10.02
C VAL A 252 -9.57 11.11 -9.34
N GLU A 253 -9.93 10.96 -8.06
CA GLU A 253 -10.27 12.06 -7.15
C GLU A 253 -9.02 12.40 -6.31
N ARG A 254 -8.59 13.67 -6.32
CA ARG A 254 -7.44 14.13 -5.55
C ARG A 254 -7.92 14.74 -4.23
N LEU A 255 -7.24 14.39 -3.15
CA LEU A 255 -7.50 14.92 -1.82
C LEU A 255 -6.17 15.35 -1.16
N HIS A 256 -6.09 16.60 -0.72
CA HIS A 256 -5.04 17.07 0.18
C HIS A 256 -5.49 16.89 1.63
N TYR A 257 -4.73 16.15 2.44
CA TYR A 257 -5.02 15.95 3.86
C TYR A 257 -4.11 16.85 4.69
N ALA A 258 -4.70 17.95 5.17
CA ALA A 258 -4.00 19.00 5.89
C ALA A 258 -3.96 18.74 7.42
N CYS A 259 -3.00 19.36 8.09
CA CYS A 259 -2.92 19.35 9.57
C CYS A 259 -4.21 19.89 10.22
N ALA A 260 -4.88 20.85 9.58
CA ALA A 260 -6.18 21.37 10.05
C ALA A 260 -7.25 20.26 10.08
N ASP A 261 -7.31 19.39 9.07
CA ASP A 261 -8.23 18.24 9.01
C ASP A 261 -7.92 17.20 10.09
N ALA A 262 -6.68 17.19 10.58
CA ALA A 262 -6.22 16.33 11.67
C ALA A 262 -6.35 16.98 13.07
N GLY A 263 -7.17 18.02 13.19
CA GLY A 263 -7.33 18.77 14.45
C GLY A 263 -6.07 19.53 14.87
N GLY A 264 -5.30 20.06 13.92
CA GLY A 264 -4.06 20.80 14.14
C GLY A 264 -2.87 19.90 14.50
N ARG A 265 -3.00 18.58 14.38
CA ARG A 265 -1.89 17.65 14.64
C ARG A 265 -0.88 17.65 13.51
N PRO A 266 0.44 17.60 13.82
CA PRO A 266 1.46 17.57 12.79
C PRO A 266 1.37 16.25 12.00
N LEU A 267 1.35 16.39 10.68
CA LEU A 267 1.33 15.28 9.73
C LEU A 267 2.71 15.09 9.07
N ASP A 268 2.95 13.91 8.58
CA ASP A 268 4.02 13.52 7.68
C ASP A 268 3.67 12.17 7.05
N HIS A 269 4.64 11.56 6.36
CA HIS A 269 4.46 10.27 5.66
C HIS A 269 3.87 9.15 6.53
N PHE A 270 4.05 9.18 7.87
CA PHE A 270 3.61 8.12 8.79
C PHE A 270 2.66 8.61 9.88
N ARG A 271 2.74 9.87 10.31
CA ARG A 271 1.94 10.38 11.45
C ARG A 271 0.46 10.39 11.16
N TRP A 272 0.04 10.54 9.90
CA TRP A 272 -1.36 10.46 9.48
C TRP A 272 -2.03 9.16 9.94
N ILE A 273 -1.30 8.05 10.07
CA ILE A 273 -1.83 6.75 10.54
C ILE A 273 -2.44 6.88 11.96
N ARG A 274 -1.93 7.78 12.76
CA ARG A 274 -2.44 8.05 14.13
C ARG A 274 -3.35 9.26 14.19
N HIS A 275 -3.22 10.20 13.25
CA HIS A 275 -3.96 11.44 13.17
C HIS A 275 -4.87 11.44 11.93
N HIS A 276 -5.77 10.48 11.87
CA HIS A 276 -6.56 10.12 10.68
C HIS A 276 -8.03 10.54 10.74
N GLY A 277 -8.48 11.27 11.78
CA GLY A 277 -9.91 11.50 12.03
C GLY A 277 -10.66 12.03 10.81
N GLY A 278 -10.30 13.20 10.30
CA GLY A 278 -10.95 13.77 9.11
C GLY A 278 -10.76 12.94 7.84
N LEU A 279 -9.63 12.21 7.72
CA LEU A 279 -9.36 11.35 6.58
C LEU A 279 -10.29 10.14 6.53
N VAL A 280 -10.55 9.50 7.66
CA VAL A 280 -11.45 8.33 7.74
C VAL A 280 -12.87 8.70 7.29
N GLU A 281 -13.37 9.88 7.69
CA GLU A 281 -14.68 10.35 7.24
C GLU A 281 -14.72 10.57 5.72
N ARG A 282 -13.67 11.14 5.14
CA ARG A 282 -13.56 11.37 3.69
C ARG A 282 -13.44 10.06 2.90
N ILE A 283 -12.66 9.10 3.41
CA ILE A 283 -12.58 7.75 2.83
C ILE A 283 -13.94 7.06 2.87
N GLY A 284 -14.66 7.13 4.00
CA GLY A 284 -15.99 6.55 4.15
C GLY A 284 -17.00 7.13 3.18
N ALA A 285 -17.07 8.44 3.10
CA ALA A 285 -17.98 9.13 2.18
C ALA A 285 -17.65 8.83 0.70
N TRP A 286 -16.37 8.71 0.36
CA TRP A 286 -15.94 8.31 -1.00
C TRP A 286 -16.32 6.86 -1.29
N ALA A 287 -16.08 5.93 -0.36
CA ALA A 287 -16.43 4.53 -0.48
C ALA A 287 -17.93 4.33 -0.74
N GLU A 288 -18.78 5.00 0.03
CA GLU A 288 -20.24 4.98 -0.15
C GLU A 288 -20.66 5.42 -1.57
N ARG A 289 -20.05 6.49 -2.11
CA ARG A 289 -20.36 6.95 -3.46
C ARG A 289 -19.93 5.96 -4.54
N VAL A 290 -18.76 5.32 -4.37
CA VAL A 290 -18.24 4.35 -5.33
C VAL A 290 -19.07 3.08 -5.34
N VAL A 291 -19.41 2.54 -4.16
CA VAL A 291 -20.25 1.34 -4.02
C VAL A 291 -21.64 1.58 -4.64
N LEU A 292 -22.30 2.69 -4.31
CA LEU A 292 -23.60 3.05 -4.90
C LEU A 292 -23.55 3.22 -6.42
N ALA A 293 -22.40 3.60 -6.98
CA ALA A 293 -22.23 3.71 -8.43
C ALA A 293 -22.02 2.34 -9.09
N SER A 294 -21.33 1.41 -8.41
CA SER A 294 -21.13 0.03 -8.89
C SER A 294 -22.45 -0.75 -8.93
N ASP A 295 -23.27 -0.64 -7.88
CA ASP A 295 -24.59 -1.29 -7.81
C ASP A 295 -25.57 -0.84 -8.90
N ARG A 296 -25.43 0.39 -9.41
CA ARG A 296 -26.26 0.91 -10.50
C ARG A 296 -25.79 0.49 -11.89
N ALA A 297 -24.57 0.00 -12.01
CA ALA A 297 -23.96 -0.41 -13.27
C ALA A 297 -24.03 -1.93 -13.50
N ALA A 298 -24.34 -2.70 -12.46
CA ALA A 298 -24.55 -4.15 -12.48
C ALA A 298 -26.02 -4.49 -12.79
#